data_114ec77ad57975343a98008c1cfee997
#
_entry.id   114ec77ad57975343a98008c1cfee997
#
_cell.length_a   1.000
_cell.length_b   1.000
_cell.length_c   1.000
_cell.angle_alpha   90.00
_cell.angle_beta   90.00
_cell.angle_gamma   90.00
#
_symmetry.space_group_name_H-M   'P 1'
#
loop_
_entity.id
_entity.type
_entity.pdbx_description
1 polymer ?
#
loop_
_entity_poly.entity_id
_entity_poly.type
_entity_poly.pdbx_seq_one_letter_code
_entity_poly.pdbx_strand_id
1 'polypeptide(L)'
;EMCIRDRYTNYHNNTEEVIVLFDWFQLASKKEKRMIQLRRYLHQYPELSFEEKQTHDYIVNQLSQLSCDIQTPVGRNGIKATFKGKGEGPTIAFRADFDALPVQELNDVPYKSKNDGCMHACGHDGHTAILLGVAEIVNEHRHLLKGNVVFIFQYGEEIMPGGSQEMINDGCLQDVDKIYGTHLWSGYPTGTIYSRPGPIMASPDEFSITIQGRGGHGAKPQETIDPIVIMAEFILSAQKIVSRTIDPVKQAVLTFGMVQAGSSDSVIPDSAFCKGTVRTFDTNLQNHIKTKMDKLLQGLAVANDITYDFNYIKGYLPLHNHQQAYEVVKQAANDMHLRFNESDLMMIGEDFSHYLKVRPGAFFLTGCGNQDKNITAPHHNPYFDIDESSFKYAASEFLKILELENVL
;
A
#
# COMPACT_ATOMS: atom_id res chain seq x y z
N GLU A 1 -32.28 10.89 -28.70
CA GLU A 1 -33.13 11.49 -27.65
C GLU A 1 -33.90 10.37 -26.96
N MET A 2 -33.43 9.94 -25.83
CA MET A 2 -34.17 8.98 -25.00
C MET A 2 -34.29 9.57 -23.60
N CYS A 3 -35.46 10.10 -23.33
CA CYS A 3 -35.86 10.72 -22.09
C CYS A 3 -35.96 9.65 -21.00
N ILE A 4 -35.08 9.69 -20.01
CA ILE A 4 -35.20 8.85 -18.81
C ILE A 4 -36.24 9.51 -17.92
N ARG A 5 -37.40 8.90 -17.84
CA ARG A 5 -38.47 9.26 -16.92
C ARG A 5 -38.08 8.86 -15.51
N ASP A 6 -38.04 9.84 -14.63
CA ASP A 6 -38.12 9.65 -13.19
C ASP A 6 -39.35 8.81 -12.86
N ARG A 7 -39.16 7.59 -12.34
CA ARG A 7 -40.30 6.81 -11.85
C ARG A 7 -40.63 7.24 -10.42
N TYR A 8 -41.55 8.18 -10.29
CA TYR A 8 -42.27 8.37 -9.04
C TYR A 8 -43.38 7.31 -8.96
N THR A 9 -43.26 6.40 -7.99
CA THR A 9 -44.43 5.59 -7.57
C THR A 9 -45.03 6.21 -6.32
N ASN A 10 -46.16 6.87 -6.49
CA ASN A 10 -47.00 7.35 -5.38
C ASN A 10 -47.70 6.16 -4.71
N TYR A 11 -47.43 5.94 -3.42
CA TYR A 11 -48.33 5.25 -2.51
C TYR A 11 -48.61 6.16 -1.32
N HIS A 12 -49.89 6.37 -1.02
CA HIS A 12 -50.39 7.22 0.04
C HIS A 12 -50.38 6.58 1.41
N ASN A 13 -49.96 7.36 2.41
CA ASN A 13 -50.12 7.32 3.85
C ASN A 13 -49.02 6.65 4.71
N ASN A 14 -48.42 7.52 5.46
CA ASN A 14 -47.49 7.48 6.59
C ASN A 14 -46.03 7.78 6.22
N THR A 15 -45.55 8.94 6.67
CA THR A 15 -44.16 9.41 6.73
C THR A 15 -43.17 8.56 5.87
N GLU A 16 -43.30 8.72 4.56
CA GLU A 16 -42.34 8.06 3.63
C GLU A 16 -41.02 8.80 3.68
N GLU A 17 -40.02 8.16 4.24
CA GLU A 17 -38.64 8.50 3.93
C GLU A 17 -38.44 8.29 2.41
N VAL A 18 -38.24 9.37 1.69
CA VAL A 18 -37.86 9.29 0.27
C VAL A 18 -36.47 8.69 0.21
N ILE A 19 -36.37 7.39 -0.06
CA ILE A 19 -35.09 6.74 -0.33
C ILE A 19 -34.62 7.28 -1.67
N VAL A 20 -33.74 8.26 -1.65
CA VAL A 20 -33.04 8.74 -2.84
C VAL A 20 -31.94 7.71 -3.16
N LEU A 21 -32.20 6.84 -4.13
CA LEU A 21 -31.19 5.91 -4.64
C LEU A 21 -30.19 6.72 -5.49
N PHE A 22 -28.98 6.89 -4.99
CA PHE A 22 -27.90 7.53 -5.74
C PHE A 22 -27.27 6.56 -6.72
N ASP A 23 -27.10 7.01 -7.94
CA ASP A 23 -26.21 6.33 -8.91
C ASP A 23 -24.77 6.84 -8.69
N TRP A 24 -24.08 6.21 -7.73
CA TRP A 24 -22.69 6.55 -7.36
C TRP A 24 -21.72 6.42 -8.52
N PHE A 25 -21.96 5.43 -9.40
CA PHE A 25 -21.13 5.24 -10.60
C PHE A 25 -21.30 6.40 -11.58
N GLN A 26 -22.53 6.90 -11.76
CA GLN A 26 -22.77 8.05 -12.61
C GLN A 26 -22.15 9.34 -12.02
N LEU A 27 -22.23 9.54 -10.71
CA LEU A 27 -21.59 10.68 -10.03
C LEU A 27 -20.08 10.65 -10.17
N ALA A 28 -19.44 9.50 -9.93
CA ALA A 28 -18.02 9.30 -10.13
C ALA A 28 -17.61 9.50 -11.60
N SER A 29 -18.43 9.01 -12.55
CA SER A 29 -18.19 9.20 -13.99
C SER A 29 -18.23 10.67 -14.41
N LYS A 30 -19.09 11.49 -13.82
CA LYS A 30 -19.13 12.94 -14.07
C LYS A 30 -17.84 13.64 -13.61
N LYS A 31 -17.19 13.12 -12.58
CA LYS A 31 -15.92 13.64 -12.02
C LYS A 31 -14.67 13.05 -12.67
N GLU A 32 -14.78 12.05 -13.55
CA GLU A 32 -13.64 11.35 -14.18
C GLU A 32 -12.63 12.33 -14.81
N LYS A 33 -13.10 13.28 -15.62
CA LYS A 33 -12.22 14.29 -16.22
C LYS A 33 -11.46 15.12 -15.19
N ARG A 34 -12.10 15.43 -14.08
CA ARG A 34 -11.49 16.18 -12.97
C ARG A 34 -10.39 15.35 -12.29
N MET A 35 -10.67 14.09 -11.98
CA MET A 35 -9.69 13.18 -11.40
C MET A 35 -8.48 12.98 -12.34
N ILE A 36 -8.70 12.86 -13.64
CA ILE A 36 -7.63 12.78 -14.64
C ILE A 36 -6.77 14.05 -14.63
N GLN A 37 -7.36 15.24 -14.53
CA GLN A 37 -6.61 16.49 -14.46
C GLN A 37 -5.74 16.56 -13.19
N LEU A 38 -6.28 16.15 -12.04
CA LEU A 38 -5.57 16.08 -10.78
C LEU A 38 -4.38 15.11 -10.85
N ARG A 39 -4.62 13.89 -11.35
CA ARG A 39 -3.60 12.87 -11.54
C ARG A 39 -2.46 13.35 -12.42
N ARG A 40 -2.78 13.91 -13.59
CA ARG A 40 -1.76 14.34 -14.55
C ARG A 40 -0.92 15.50 -14.05
N TYR A 41 -1.46 16.36 -13.19
CA TYR A 41 -0.67 17.37 -12.50
C TYR A 41 0.31 16.72 -11.51
N LEU A 42 -0.17 15.82 -10.65
CA LEU A 42 0.68 15.10 -9.69
C LEU A 42 1.77 14.29 -10.40
N HIS A 43 1.41 13.60 -11.48
CA HIS A 43 2.34 12.82 -12.29
C HIS A 43 3.47 13.65 -12.91
N GLN A 44 3.17 14.89 -13.31
CA GLN A 44 4.18 15.81 -13.86
C GLN A 44 5.15 16.34 -12.81
N TYR A 45 4.78 16.40 -11.55
CA TYR A 45 5.56 16.96 -10.45
C TYR A 45 5.73 15.99 -9.28
N PRO A 46 6.24 14.76 -9.55
CA PRO A 46 6.41 13.74 -8.53
C PRO A 46 7.51 14.13 -7.54
N GLU A 47 7.35 13.78 -6.28
CA GLU A 47 8.36 13.98 -5.24
C GLU A 47 8.59 12.64 -4.50
N LEU A 48 9.85 12.40 -4.09
CA LEU A 48 10.24 11.18 -3.42
C LEU A 48 9.66 11.10 -2.01
N SER A 49 9.56 9.87 -1.49
CA SER A 49 9.13 9.59 -0.12
C SER A 49 9.86 10.48 0.90
N PHE A 50 9.09 11.09 1.79
CA PHE A 50 9.51 12.04 2.83
C PHE A 50 10.01 13.41 2.33
N GLU A 51 9.93 13.71 1.02
CA GLU A 51 10.32 14.97 0.38
C GLU A 51 9.14 15.68 -0.32
N GLU A 52 7.90 15.19 -0.15
CA GLU A 52 6.67 15.52 -0.91
C GLU A 52 6.05 16.86 -0.48
N LYS A 53 6.83 17.93 -0.52
CA LYS A 53 6.38 19.26 -0.07
C LYS A 53 5.40 19.93 -1.02
N GLN A 54 5.71 19.96 -2.32
CA GLN A 54 4.85 20.60 -3.31
C GLN A 54 3.56 19.78 -3.51
N THR A 55 3.67 18.47 -3.46
CA THR A 55 2.54 17.53 -3.51
C THR A 55 1.61 17.78 -2.34
N HIS A 56 2.13 17.87 -1.11
CA HIS A 56 1.37 18.24 0.09
C HIS A 56 0.65 19.58 -0.09
N ASP A 57 1.38 20.64 -0.47
CA ASP A 57 0.81 21.98 -0.64
C ASP A 57 -0.28 22.00 -1.72
N TYR A 58 -0.10 21.22 -2.79
CA TYR A 58 -1.10 21.08 -3.83
C TYR A 58 -2.38 20.40 -3.30
N ILE A 59 -2.27 19.31 -2.55
CA ILE A 59 -3.41 18.61 -1.96
C ILE A 59 -4.16 19.55 -0.99
N VAL A 60 -3.45 20.24 -0.10
CA VAL A 60 -4.03 21.20 0.84
C VAL A 60 -4.77 22.30 0.08
N ASN A 61 -4.21 22.82 -1.01
CA ASN A 61 -4.87 23.83 -1.84
C ASN A 61 -6.16 23.32 -2.49
N GLN A 62 -6.21 22.06 -2.95
CA GLN A 62 -7.45 21.48 -3.48
C GLN A 62 -8.50 21.34 -2.37
N LEU A 63 -8.13 20.83 -1.21
CA LEU A 63 -9.03 20.64 -0.06
C LEU A 63 -9.53 21.95 0.52
N SER A 64 -8.74 23.02 0.51
CA SER A 64 -9.13 24.34 1.04
C SER A 64 -10.28 24.99 0.28
N GLN A 65 -10.60 24.51 -0.91
CA GLN A 65 -11.77 24.93 -1.70
C GLN A 65 -13.06 24.21 -1.28
N LEU A 66 -12.95 23.22 -0.38
CA LEU A 66 -14.07 22.41 0.10
C LEU A 66 -14.45 22.79 1.53
N SER A 67 -15.68 22.46 1.91
CA SER A 67 -16.20 22.76 3.26
C SER A 67 -15.86 21.62 4.24
N CYS A 68 -14.57 21.42 4.52
CA CYS A 68 -14.06 20.41 5.45
C CYS A 68 -13.08 21.01 6.45
N ASP A 69 -12.90 20.35 7.59
CA ASP A 69 -11.87 20.68 8.58
C ASP A 69 -10.56 20.02 8.14
N ILE A 70 -9.51 20.81 7.94
CA ILE A 70 -8.19 20.32 7.50
C ILE A 70 -7.22 20.38 8.68
N GLN A 71 -6.62 19.23 9.00
CA GLN A 71 -5.49 19.12 9.92
C GLN A 71 -4.22 18.79 9.11
N THR A 72 -3.20 19.63 9.23
CA THR A 72 -1.92 19.48 8.55
C THR A 72 -0.84 20.30 9.25
N PRO A 73 0.42 19.83 9.37
CA PRO A 73 0.81 18.46 9.07
C PRO A 73 0.25 17.46 10.09
N VAL A 74 0.01 16.21 9.69
CA VAL A 74 -0.28 15.07 10.55
C VAL A 74 0.87 14.07 10.38
N GLY A 75 1.56 13.73 11.45
CA GLY A 75 2.89 13.18 11.35
C GLY A 75 3.85 14.22 10.77
N ARG A 76 4.74 13.81 9.87
CA ARG A 76 5.71 14.72 9.23
C ARG A 76 5.08 15.60 8.15
N ASN A 77 4.28 15.01 7.26
CA ASN A 77 3.78 15.67 6.05
C ASN A 77 2.39 15.19 5.62
N GLY A 78 1.67 14.47 6.46
CA GLY A 78 0.33 13.96 6.13
C GLY A 78 -0.76 15.00 6.29
N ILE A 79 -1.93 14.71 5.72
CA ILE A 79 -3.10 15.57 5.75
C ILE A 79 -4.31 14.74 6.18
N LYS A 80 -5.12 15.29 7.09
CA LYS A 80 -6.44 14.76 7.47
C LYS A 80 -7.50 15.80 7.17
N ALA A 81 -8.45 15.48 6.28
CA ALA A 81 -9.59 16.34 5.97
C ALA A 81 -10.88 15.66 6.47
N THR A 82 -11.69 16.38 7.24
CA THR A 82 -12.90 15.84 7.87
C THR A 82 -14.14 16.60 7.41
N PHE A 83 -15.07 15.87 6.82
CA PHE A 83 -16.43 16.34 6.56
C PHE A 83 -17.35 15.88 7.69
N LYS A 84 -17.91 16.83 8.44
CA LYS A 84 -18.81 16.52 9.54
C LYS A 84 -20.23 16.35 9.06
N GLY A 85 -20.87 15.27 9.48
CA GLY A 85 -22.31 15.02 9.29
C GLY A 85 -23.13 15.48 10.49
N LYS A 86 -24.36 14.97 10.58
CA LYS A 86 -25.33 15.31 11.63
C LYS A 86 -25.02 14.62 12.98
N GLY A 87 -24.05 13.71 13.03
CA GLY A 87 -23.70 12.95 14.24
C GLY A 87 -24.60 11.74 14.50
N GLU A 88 -25.33 11.28 13.49
CA GLU A 88 -26.27 10.14 13.57
C GLU A 88 -25.69 8.85 13.02
N GLY A 89 -24.47 8.88 12.47
CA GLY A 89 -23.77 7.76 11.84
C GLY A 89 -22.32 7.63 12.27
N PRO A 90 -21.62 6.59 11.80
CA PRO A 90 -20.21 6.36 12.11
C PRO A 90 -19.29 7.38 11.42
N THR A 91 -18.01 7.35 11.82
CA THR A 91 -16.93 8.06 11.15
C THR A 91 -16.12 7.10 10.29
N ILE A 92 -16.20 7.25 8.99
CA ILE A 92 -15.50 6.39 8.03
C ILE A 92 -14.31 7.16 7.43
N ALA A 93 -13.14 6.54 7.44
CA ALA A 93 -11.93 7.09 6.83
C ALA A 93 -11.60 6.40 5.51
N PHE A 94 -11.06 7.18 4.58
CA PHE A 94 -10.42 6.71 3.35
C PHE A 94 -8.97 7.20 3.30
N ARG A 95 -8.04 6.35 2.83
CA ARG A 95 -6.62 6.70 2.70
C ARG A 95 -6.17 6.64 1.25
N ALA A 96 -5.37 7.60 0.86
CA ALA A 96 -4.50 7.56 -0.31
C ALA A 96 -3.08 7.99 0.08
N ASP A 97 -2.09 7.36 -0.52
CA ASP A 97 -0.69 7.75 -0.51
C ASP A 97 -0.40 8.77 -1.62
N PHE A 98 0.75 9.48 -1.54
CA PHE A 98 1.08 10.49 -2.54
C PHE A 98 2.57 10.63 -2.87
N ASP A 99 3.42 9.74 -2.38
CA ASP A 99 4.85 9.72 -2.70
C ASP A 99 5.17 9.05 -4.03
N ALA A 100 6.35 9.33 -4.58
CA ALA A 100 6.85 8.80 -5.84
C ALA A 100 8.18 8.06 -5.65
N LEU A 101 8.65 7.43 -6.71
CA LEU A 101 9.80 6.53 -6.73
C LEU A 101 11.00 7.14 -7.47
N PRO A 102 12.26 6.76 -7.11
CA PRO A 102 13.47 7.15 -7.82
C PRO A 102 13.62 6.35 -9.14
N VAL A 103 12.66 6.54 -10.04
CA VAL A 103 12.60 5.89 -11.36
C VAL A 103 12.64 6.95 -12.45
N GLN A 104 13.50 6.78 -13.46
CA GLN A 104 13.48 7.60 -14.66
C GLN A 104 12.37 7.19 -15.59
N GLU A 105 11.37 8.04 -15.78
CA GLU A 105 10.26 7.75 -16.68
C GLU A 105 10.71 7.73 -18.15
N LEU A 106 10.29 6.68 -18.87
CA LEU A 106 10.58 6.49 -20.29
C LEU A 106 9.34 6.59 -21.18
N ASN A 107 8.16 6.83 -20.63
CA ASN A 107 6.94 7.05 -21.40
C ASN A 107 7.04 8.31 -22.28
N ASP A 108 6.36 8.27 -23.44
CA ASP A 108 6.14 9.42 -24.31
C ASP A 108 4.67 9.87 -24.21
N VAL A 109 4.35 10.54 -23.09
CA VAL A 109 3.01 11.02 -22.76
C VAL A 109 3.01 12.51 -22.42
N PRO A 110 1.91 13.23 -22.70
CA PRO A 110 1.85 14.69 -22.45
C PRO A 110 2.01 15.09 -20.97
N TYR A 111 1.78 14.16 -20.06
CA TYR A 111 1.86 14.35 -18.61
C TYR A 111 3.08 13.70 -17.98
N LYS A 112 4.10 13.35 -18.78
CA LYS A 112 5.38 12.81 -18.32
C LYS A 112 5.97 13.64 -17.19
N SER A 113 6.63 12.97 -16.24
CA SER A 113 7.39 13.61 -15.17
C SER A 113 8.33 14.68 -15.69
N LYS A 114 8.37 15.83 -15.01
CA LYS A 114 9.30 16.94 -15.24
C LYS A 114 10.47 16.92 -14.26
N ASN A 115 10.48 15.97 -13.33
CA ASN A 115 11.53 15.78 -12.34
C ASN A 115 12.38 14.57 -12.77
N ASP A 116 13.56 14.84 -13.32
CA ASP A 116 14.47 13.77 -13.77
C ASP A 116 14.79 12.80 -12.65
N GLY A 117 14.69 11.49 -12.96
CA GLY A 117 14.96 10.43 -12.01
C GLY A 117 13.84 10.19 -10.99
N CYS A 118 12.70 10.87 -11.10
CA CYS A 118 11.56 10.70 -10.20
C CYS A 118 10.27 10.46 -11.00
N MET A 119 9.47 9.45 -10.62
CA MET A 119 8.24 9.07 -11.33
C MET A 119 7.22 8.47 -10.36
N HIS A 120 5.93 8.79 -10.55
CA HIS A 120 4.85 8.00 -9.97
C HIS A 120 4.72 6.65 -10.70
N ALA A 121 5.55 5.68 -10.32
CA ALA A 121 5.56 4.36 -10.93
C ALA A 121 4.79 3.30 -10.12
N CYS A 122 4.03 3.73 -9.10
CA CYS A 122 3.16 2.87 -8.30
C CYS A 122 1.66 3.26 -8.36
N GLY A 123 1.34 4.45 -8.88
CA GLY A 123 -0.05 4.88 -9.06
C GLY A 123 -0.58 5.78 -7.94
N HIS A 124 0.27 6.25 -7.02
CA HIS A 124 -0.12 7.09 -5.89
C HIS A 124 -0.69 8.46 -6.33
N ASP A 125 -0.27 8.98 -7.46
CA ASP A 125 -0.89 10.11 -8.15
C ASP A 125 -2.37 9.85 -8.49
N GLY A 126 -2.68 8.62 -8.92
CA GLY A 126 -4.04 8.17 -9.18
C GLY A 126 -4.85 7.99 -7.89
N HIS A 127 -4.25 7.39 -6.85
CA HIS A 127 -4.91 7.21 -5.54
C HIS A 127 -5.32 8.56 -4.95
N THR A 128 -4.39 9.52 -4.92
CA THR A 128 -4.64 10.89 -4.45
C THR A 128 -5.69 11.61 -5.29
N ALA A 129 -5.63 11.49 -6.61
CA ALA A 129 -6.60 12.12 -7.51
C ALA A 129 -8.01 11.55 -7.33
N ILE A 130 -8.15 10.24 -7.16
CA ILE A 130 -9.42 9.59 -6.86
C ILE A 130 -9.98 10.10 -5.54
N LEU A 131 -9.15 10.13 -4.50
CA LEU A 131 -9.59 10.52 -3.17
C LEU A 131 -10.02 12.00 -3.12
N LEU A 132 -9.31 12.89 -3.83
CA LEU A 132 -9.74 14.29 -4.02
C LEU A 132 -11.07 14.38 -4.78
N GLY A 133 -11.26 13.58 -5.83
CA GLY A 133 -12.53 13.53 -6.57
C GLY A 133 -13.70 13.05 -5.71
N VAL A 134 -13.48 12.05 -4.86
CA VAL A 134 -14.48 11.58 -3.87
C VAL A 134 -14.77 12.68 -2.86
N ALA A 135 -13.76 13.41 -2.37
CA ALA A 135 -13.94 14.52 -1.45
C ALA A 135 -14.78 15.65 -2.06
N GLU A 136 -14.60 15.97 -3.36
CA GLU A 136 -15.44 16.94 -4.08
C GLU A 136 -16.90 16.46 -4.15
N ILE A 137 -17.16 15.17 -4.44
CA ILE A 137 -18.53 14.63 -4.48
C ILE A 137 -19.16 14.65 -3.09
N VAL A 138 -18.43 14.25 -2.05
CA VAL A 138 -18.89 14.32 -0.66
C VAL A 138 -19.22 15.76 -0.26
N ASN A 139 -18.40 16.75 -0.67
CA ASN A 139 -18.66 18.16 -0.42
C ASN A 139 -19.97 18.65 -1.08
N GLU A 140 -20.24 18.24 -2.31
CA GLU A 140 -21.48 18.57 -3.03
C GLU A 140 -22.73 18.01 -2.33
N HIS A 141 -22.58 16.83 -1.69
CA HIS A 141 -23.66 16.10 -1.03
C HIS A 141 -23.60 16.15 0.51
N ARG A 142 -22.76 17.03 1.10
CA ARG A 142 -22.51 17.07 2.56
C ARG A 142 -23.77 17.26 3.42
N HIS A 143 -24.82 17.86 2.85
CA HIS A 143 -26.10 18.04 3.55
C HIS A 143 -26.83 16.72 3.85
N LEU A 144 -26.43 15.62 3.18
CA LEU A 144 -26.96 14.28 3.37
C LEU A 144 -26.18 13.48 4.43
N LEU A 145 -24.98 13.90 4.78
CA LEU A 145 -24.13 13.17 5.72
C LEU A 145 -24.81 13.00 7.09
N LYS A 146 -25.00 11.77 7.49
CA LYS A 146 -25.43 11.35 8.84
C LYS A 146 -24.20 11.22 9.75
N GLY A 147 -23.20 10.46 9.32
CA GLY A 147 -21.91 10.31 9.98
C GLY A 147 -20.82 11.22 9.42
N ASN A 148 -19.57 11.02 9.83
CA ASN A 148 -18.44 11.80 9.36
C ASN A 148 -17.66 11.04 8.29
N VAL A 149 -17.05 11.80 7.36
CA VAL A 149 -16.09 11.24 6.38
C VAL A 149 -14.73 11.87 6.62
N VAL A 150 -13.72 11.03 6.76
CA VAL A 150 -12.32 11.44 6.95
C VAL A 150 -11.51 11.00 5.73
N PHE A 151 -10.78 11.93 5.12
CA PHE A 151 -9.83 11.67 4.06
C PHE A 151 -8.42 11.82 4.62
N ILE A 152 -7.62 10.77 4.49
CA ILE A 152 -6.24 10.71 4.93
C ILE A 152 -5.35 10.66 3.69
N PHE A 153 -4.52 11.69 3.50
CA PHE A 153 -3.49 11.72 2.46
C PHE A 153 -2.14 11.48 3.14
N GLN A 154 -1.49 10.41 2.75
CA GLN A 154 -0.30 9.90 3.41
C GLN A 154 0.94 10.03 2.55
N TYR A 155 2.03 10.46 3.16
CA TYR A 155 3.38 10.51 2.60
C TYR A 155 4.15 9.21 2.85
N GLY A 156 5.21 8.98 2.06
CA GLY A 156 6.29 8.06 2.37
C GLY A 156 5.90 6.58 2.49
N GLU A 157 5.02 6.07 1.63
CA GLU A 157 4.64 4.64 1.64
C GLU A 157 5.78 3.75 1.15
N GLU A 158 6.54 4.16 0.14
CA GLU A 158 7.50 3.36 -0.60
C GLU A 158 8.81 3.09 0.16
N ILE A 159 9.07 3.80 1.25
CA ILE A 159 10.31 3.68 2.03
C ILE A 159 9.99 3.39 3.50
N MET A 160 10.48 2.27 4.02
CA MET A 160 10.36 1.95 5.46
C MET A 160 10.98 3.03 6.35
N PRO A 161 10.34 3.37 7.47
CA PRO A 161 9.22 2.68 8.13
C PRO A 161 7.83 3.09 7.64
N GLY A 162 7.67 3.85 6.58
CA GLY A 162 6.41 4.39 6.08
C GLY A 162 5.92 5.61 6.86
N GLY A 163 4.98 6.36 6.25
CA GLY A 163 4.35 7.51 6.89
C GLY A 163 3.21 7.16 7.82
N SER A 164 2.57 5.99 7.63
CA SER A 164 1.34 5.61 8.33
C SER A 164 1.48 5.59 9.84
N GLN A 165 2.58 5.04 10.38
CA GLN A 165 2.77 4.92 11.83
C GLN A 165 2.94 6.29 12.51
N GLU A 166 3.67 7.24 11.87
CA GLU A 166 3.79 8.60 12.39
C GLU A 166 2.43 9.32 12.38
N MET A 167 1.64 9.17 11.32
CA MET A 167 0.30 9.74 11.22
C MET A 167 -0.68 9.15 12.25
N ILE A 168 -0.61 7.84 12.51
CA ILE A 168 -1.42 7.18 13.55
C ILE A 168 -1.05 7.73 14.93
N ASN A 169 0.24 7.85 15.24
CA ASN A 169 0.73 8.37 16.51
C ASN A 169 0.32 9.83 16.72
N ASP A 170 0.20 10.61 15.65
CA ASP A 170 -0.26 12.00 15.66
C ASP A 170 -1.79 12.15 15.56
N GLY A 171 -2.53 11.04 15.66
CA GLY A 171 -3.98 11.03 15.86
C GLY A 171 -4.81 11.09 14.57
N CYS A 172 -4.30 10.72 13.40
CA CYS A 172 -5.11 10.71 12.18
C CYS A 172 -6.36 9.82 12.28
N LEU A 173 -6.31 8.76 13.11
CA LEU A 173 -7.42 7.85 13.37
C LEU A 173 -8.24 8.22 14.62
N GLN A 174 -8.01 9.39 15.24
CA GLN A 174 -8.86 9.81 16.33
C GLN A 174 -10.32 9.98 15.84
N ASP A 175 -11.27 9.40 16.58
CA ASP A 175 -12.69 9.38 16.29
C ASP A 175 -13.09 8.66 14.97
N VAL A 176 -12.19 7.86 14.38
CA VAL A 176 -12.48 7.02 13.22
C VAL A 176 -12.95 5.64 13.68
N ASP A 177 -14.08 5.16 13.15
CA ASP A 177 -14.62 3.84 13.44
C ASP A 177 -14.07 2.77 12.50
N LYS A 178 -14.01 3.07 11.19
CA LYS A 178 -13.47 2.16 10.17
C LYS A 178 -12.66 2.91 9.12
N ILE A 179 -11.73 2.20 8.48
CA ILE A 179 -10.88 2.76 7.43
C ILE A 179 -10.85 1.86 6.19
N TYR A 180 -10.89 2.46 5.02
CA TYR A 180 -10.78 1.78 3.73
C TYR A 180 -9.69 2.43 2.87
N GLY A 181 -9.05 1.62 2.03
CA GLY A 181 -8.06 2.07 1.06
C GLY A 181 -8.12 1.25 -0.21
N THR A 182 -7.62 1.80 -1.30
CA THR A 182 -7.46 1.06 -2.55
C THR A 182 -6.08 1.27 -3.14
N HIS A 183 -5.60 0.27 -3.87
CA HIS A 183 -4.44 0.40 -4.75
C HIS A 183 -4.88 0.17 -6.21
N LEU A 184 -4.46 1.04 -7.11
CA LEU A 184 -4.61 0.83 -8.54
C LEU A 184 -3.63 -0.26 -8.99
N TRP A 185 -4.13 -1.33 -9.62
CA TRP A 185 -3.30 -2.49 -9.94
C TRP A 185 -3.23 -2.75 -11.44
N SER A 186 -2.04 -2.50 -12.05
CA SER A 186 -1.85 -2.65 -13.51
C SER A 186 -1.91 -4.10 -13.99
N GLY A 187 -1.71 -5.08 -13.10
CA GLY A 187 -1.87 -6.50 -13.41
C GLY A 187 -3.33 -6.96 -13.54
N TYR A 188 -4.30 -6.12 -13.17
CA TYR A 188 -5.73 -6.40 -13.28
C TYR A 188 -6.41 -5.49 -14.30
N PRO A 189 -7.37 -6.03 -15.08
CA PRO A 189 -8.02 -5.23 -16.12
C PRO A 189 -8.89 -4.12 -15.52
N THR A 190 -8.92 -2.97 -16.18
CA THR A 190 -9.79 -1.83 -15.85
C THR A 190 -11.26 -2.26 -15.74
N GLY A 191 -11.97 -1.72 -14.75
CA GLY A 191 -13.37 -2.06 -14.49
C GLY A 191 -13.56 -3.26 -13.56
N THR A 192 -12.50 -3.68 -12.88
CA THR A 192 -12.54 -4.78 -11.92
C THR A 192 -12.10 -4.33 -10.53
N ILE A 193 -12.75 -4.90 -9.51
CA ILE A 193 -12.40 -4.72 -8.09
C ILE A 193 -11.95 -6.08 -7.54
N TYR A 194 -10.88 -6.08 -6.79
CA TYR A 194 -10.35 -7.28 -6.13
C TYR A 194 -10.16 -7.01 -4.65
N SER A 195 -10.54 -7.96 -3.83
CA SER A 195 -10.22 -7.96 -2.40
C SER A 195 -10.31 -9.39 -1.87
N ARG A 196 -9.90 -9.62 -0.64
CA ARG A 196 -10.09 -10.91 0.03
C ARG A 196 -10.20 -10.71 1.54
N PRO A 197 -10.86 -11.61 2.26
CA PRO A 197 -10.87 -11.60 3.73
C PRO A 197 -9.54 -12.11 4.26
N GLY A 198 -9.13 -11.61 5.42
CA GLY A 198 -7.87 -12.03 6.02
C GLY A 198 -6.63 -11.42 5.33
N PRO A 199 -5.51 -12.15 5.28
CA PRO A 199 -4.27 -11.63 4.71
C PRO A 199 -4.40 -11.38 3.20
N ILE A 200 -3.87 -10.26 2.73
CA ILE A 200 -3.82 -9.90 1.32
C ILE A 200 -2.39 -9.61 0.86
N MET A 201 -1.59 -8.87 1.65
CA MET A 201 -0.19 -8.54 1.35
C MET A 201 0.74 -8.96 2.49
N ALA A 202 1.98 -9.31 2.16
CA ALA A 202 2.96 -9.84 3.10
C ALA A 202 3.72 -8.73 3.83
N SER A 203 4.34 -9.08 4.97
CA SER A 203 5.33 -8.21 5.62
C SER A 203 6.64 -8.16 4.80
N PRO A 204 7.24 -6.99 4.57
CA PRO A 204 8.50 -6.83 3.84
C PRO A 204 9.70 -6.63 4.79
N ASP A 205 10.12 -7.67 5.52
CA ASP A 205 11.30 -7.55 6.38
C ASP A 205 12.60 -7.58 5.58
N GLU A 206 13.60 -6.88 6.10
CA GLU A 206 14.96 -6.87 5.57
C GLU A 206 15.97 -7.32 6.62
N PHE A 207 17.08 -7.89 6.17
CA PHE A 207 18.19 -8.22 7.05
C PHE A 207 19.54 -7.98 6.38
N SER A 208 20.55 -7.72 7.21
CA SER A 208 21.96 -7.78 6.82
C SER A 208 22.78 -8.53 7.87
N ILE A 209 23.79 -9.27 7.40
CA ILE A 209 24.65 -10.08 8.25
C ILE A 209 26.08 -9.86 7.81
N THR A 210 26.96 -9.57 8.77
CA THR A 210 28.41 -9.60 8.59
C THR A 210 28.97 -10.72 9.45
N ILE A 211 29.71 -11.64 8.85
CA ILE A 211 30.49 -12.67 9.54
C ILE A 211 31.94 -12.21 9.57
N GLN A 212 32.49 -12.08 10.76
CA GLN A 212 33.91 -11.73 10.97
C GLN A 212 34.70 -12.98 11.29
N GLY A 213 35.56 -13.36 10.38
CA GLY A 213 36.52 -14.42 10.52
C GLY A 213 37.95 -13.89 10.76
N ARG A 214 38.93 -14.57 10.21
CA ARG A 214 40.32 -14.17 10.21
C ARG A 214 40.97 -14.54 8.89
N GLY A 215 41.34 -13.53 8.10
CA GLY A 215 41.95 -13.69 6.78
C GLY A 215 43.38 -14.19 6.81
N GLY A 216 43.90 -14.52 5.62
CA GLY A 216 45.25 -14.96 5.45
C GLY A 216 45.53 -15.58 4.09
N HIS A 217 46.61 -16.32 3.99
CA HIS A 217 47.06 -16.95 2.75
C HIS A 217 46.18 -18.14 2.38
N GLY A 218 45.59 -18.16 1.18
CA GLY A 218 44.66 -19.19 0.72
C GLY A 218 45.21 -20.63 0.76
N ALA A 219 46.55 -20.81 0.70
CA ALA A 219 47.21 -22.11 0.86
C ALA A 219 47.55 -22.49 2.31
N LYS A 220 47.17 -21.63 3.29
CA LYS A 220 47.40 -21.88 4.72
C LYS A 220 46.08 -21.74 5.53
N PRO A 221 45.03 -22.48 5.21
CA PRO A 221 43.74 -22.34 5.85
C PRO A 221 43.76 -22.61 7.35
N GLN A 222 44.70 -23.43 7.85
CA GLN A 222 44.87 -23.71 9.28
C GLN A 222 45.31 -22.48 10.10
N GLU A 223 45.78 -21.41 9.48
CA GLU A 223 46.16 -20.15 10.11
C GLU A 223 45.01 -19.11 10.09
N THR A 224 43.86 -19.48 9.51
CA THR A 224 42.73 -18.58 9.22
C THR A 224 41.42 -19.10 9.81
N ILE A 225 40.38 -18.27 9.71
CA ILE A 225 38.96 -18.64 9.90
C ILE A 225 38.23 -18.11 8.68
N ASP A 226 37.85 -18.96 7.76
CA ASP A 226 37.32 -18.56 6.45
C ASP A 226 35.84 -18.15 6.52
N PRO A 227 35.53 -16.85 6.45
CA PRO A 227 34.14 -16.37 6.55
C PRO A 227 33.32 -16.69 5.29
N ILE A 228 33.94 -16.99 4.14
CA ILE A 228 33.21 -17.35 2.91
C ILE A 228 32.55 -18.72 3.09
N VAL A 229 33.29 -19.71 3.60
CA VAL A 229 32.76 -21.06 3.83
C VAL A 229 31.64 -21.02 4.87
N ILE A 230 31.82 -20.25 5.96
CA ILE A 230 30.84 -20.12 7.03
C ILE A 230 29.56 -19.40 6.53
N MET A 231 29.70 -18.37 5.70
CA MET A 231 28.56 -17.69 5.08
C MET A 231 27.79 -18.65 4.15
N ALA A 232 28.47 -19.46 3.37
CA ALA A 232 27.83 -20.45 2.51
C ALA A 232 27.05 -21.50 3.34
N GLU A 233 27.61 -21.98 4.45
CA GLU A 233 26.95 -22.89 5.39
C GLU A 233 25.72 -22.23 6.01
N PHE A 234 25.82 -20.96 6.44
CA PHE A 234 24.70 -20.20 6.97
C PHE A 234 23.56 -20.10 5.95
N ILE A 235 23.84 -19.69 4.70
CA ILE A 235 22.85 -19.54 3.65
C ILE A 235 22.10 -20.86 3.39
N LEU A 236 22.84 -21.97 3.24
CA LEU A 236 22.26 -23.29 3.03
C LEU A 236 21.41 -23.77 4.23
N SER A 237 21.89 -23.53 5.44
CA SER A 237 21.19 -23.90 6.67
C SER A 237 19.95 -23.05 6.91
N ALA A 238 19.98 -21.75 6.56
CA ALA A 238 18.86 -20.84 6.69
C ALA A 238 17.67 -21.24 5.78
N GLN A 239 17.90 -21.87 4.61
CA GLN A 239 16.82 -22.38 3.77
C GLN A 239 15.97 -23.45 4.48
N LYS A 240 16.55 -24.19 5.43
CA LYS A 240 15.83 -25.17 6.24
C LYS A 240 14.81 -24.55 7.17
N ILE A 241 14.93 -23.25 7.50
CA ILE A 241 13.96 -22.54 8.34
C ILE A 241 12.60 -22.62 7.68
N VAL A 242 12.49 -22.19 6.43
CA VAL A 242 11.22 -22.23 5.68
C VAL A 242 10.78 -23.67 5.42
N SER A 243 11.69 -24.50 4.89
CA SER A 243 11.31 -25.84 4.40
C SER A 243 11.07 -26.88 5.51
N ARG A 244 11.62 -26.70 6.74
CA ARG A 244 11.62 -27.73 7.80
C ARG A 244 11.10 -27.25 9.16
N THR A 245 10.86 -25.93 9.37
CA THR A 245 10.45 -25.42 10.68
C THR A 245 9.15 -24.60 10.64
N ILE A 246 8.62 -24.36 9.44
CA ILE A 246 7.32 -23.69 9.21
C ILE A 246 6.31 -24.75 8.76
N ASP A 247 5.08 -24.59 9.21
CA ASP A 247 3.95 -25.42 8.76
C ASP A 247 3.82 -25.32 7.22
N PRO A 248 3.78 -26.43 6.48
CA PRO A 248 3.75 -26.42 5.01
C PRO A 248 2.58 -25.68 4.37
N VAL A 249 1.46 -25.47 5.10
CA VAL A 249 0.32 -24.69 4.61
C VAL A 249 0.47 -23.19 4.85
N LYS A 250 1.51 -22.75 5.58
CA LYS A 250 1.83 -21.35 5.80
C LYS A 250 2.87 -20.88 4.79
N GLN A 251 2.70 -19.67 4.29
CA GLN A 251 3.57 -19.10 3.27
C GLN A 251 4.63 -18.20 3.89
N ALA A 252 5.88 -18.43 3.51
CA ALA A 252 7.02 -17.59 3.84
C ALA A 252 8.09 -17.66 2.77
N VAL A 253 8.79 -16.55 2.57
CA VAL A 253 9.96 -16.43 1.69
C VAL A 253 11.13 -15.93 2.50
N LEU A 254 12.30 -16.56 2.34
CA LEU A 254 13.60 -16.12 2.84
C LEU A 254 14.57 -16.08 1.67
N THR A 255 14.97 -14.89 1.25
CA THR A 255 15.82 -14.66 0.09
C THR A 255 17.10 -13.94 0.51
N PHE A 256 18.24 -14.42 0.03
CA PHE A 256 19.53 -13.75 0.07
C PHE A 256 19.77 -13.09 -1.29
N GLY A 257 19.59 -11.76 -1.37
CA GLY A 257 19.69 -11.01 -2.61
C GLY A 257 21.11 -10.52 -2.91
N MET A 258 21.99 -10.47 -1.90
CA MET A 258 23.37 -10.00 -2.03
C MET A 258 24.30 -10.82 -1.14
N VAL A 259 25.47 -11.21 -1.69
CA VAL A 259 26.60 -11.78 -0.94
C VAL A 259 27.88 -11.13 -1.45
N GLN A 260 28.73 -10.69 -0.53
CA GLN A 260 30.00 -10.03 -0.85
C GLN A 260 31.11 -10.55 0.08
N ALA A 261 32.21 -11.04 -0.48
CA ALA A 261 33.38 -11.46 0.28
C ALA A 261 34.61 -11.60 -0.64
N GLY A 262 35.77 -11.26 -0.09
CA GLY A 262 37.07 -11.44 -0.79
C GLY A 262 37.29 -10.46 -1.94
N SER A 263 38.56 -10.36 -2.36
CA SER A 263 39.03 -9.53 -3.48
C SER A 263 40.11 -10.19 -4.33
N SER A 264 40.60 -11.36 -3.92
CA SER A 264 41.65 -12.09 -4.61
C SER A 264 41.47 -13.60 -4.41
N ASP A 265 41.86 -14.38 -5.42
CA ASP A 265 41.79 -15.85 -5.46
C ASP A 265 42.72 -16.56 -4.48
N SER A 266 43.82 -15.92 -4.08
CA SER A 266 44.84 -16.48 -3.19
C SER A 266 44.78 -15.95 -1.75
N VAL A 267 43.76 -15.17 -1.41
CA VAL A 267 43.58 -14.52 -0.09
C VAL A 267 42.23 -14.87 0.53
N ILE A 268 42.25 -15.47 1.72
CA ILE A 268 41.07 -15.63 2.54
C ILE A 268 40.74 -14.26 3.16
N PRO A 269 39.54 -13.70 3.00
CA PRO A 269 39.20 -12.39 3.56
C PRO A 269 38.96 -12.44 5.07
N ASP A 270 38.96 -11.27 5.71
CA ASP A 270 38.61 -11.14 7.14
C ASP A 270 37.14 -11.24 7.40
N SER A 271 36.28 -10.90 6.43
CA SER A 271 34.84 -10.89 6.59
C SER A 271 34.05 -11.29 5.35
N ALA A 272 32.83 -11.72 5.55
CA ALA A 272 31.81 -11.93 4.53
C ALA A 272 30.52 -11.21 4.93
N PHE A 273 29.82 -10.64 3.93
CA PHE A 273 28.61 -9.88 4.11
C PHE A 273 27.48 -10.43 3.24
N CYS A 274 26.26 -10.44 3.77
CA CYS A 274 25.06 -10.67 2.95
C CYS A 274 23.90 -9.76 3.36
N LYS A 275 23.01 -9.55 2.40
CA LYS A 275 21.68 -8.91 2.60
C LYS A 275 20.58 -9.79 2.03
N GLY A 276 19.40 -9.68 2.63
CA GLY A 276 18.25 -10.40 2.13
C GLY A 276 16.92 -9.86 2.68
N THR A 277 15.87 -10.57 2.33
CA THR A 277 14.52 -10.21 2.70
C THR A 277 13.73 -11.42 3.18
N VAL A 278 12.78 -11.16 4.09
CA VAL A 278 11.79 -12.13 4.57
C VAL A 278 10.39 -11.61 4.23
N ARG A 279 9.53 -12.48 3.70
CA ARG A 279 8.12 -12.20 3.43
C ARG A 279 7.26 -13.24 4.11
N THR A 280 6.19 -12.81 4.79
CA THR A 280 5.20 -13.72 5.40
C THR A 280 3.88 -12.99 5.67
N PHE A 281 2.79 -13.76 5.78
CA PHE A 281 1.46 -13.24 6.13
C PHE A 281 1.13 -13.38 7.62
N ASP A 282 2.09 -13.77 8.45
CA ASP A 282 1.88 -14.07 9.88
C ASP A 282 3.01 -13.46 10.72
N THR A 283 2.66 -12.55 11.62
CA THR A 283 3.62 -11.87 12.52
C THR A 283 4.37 -12.84 13.42
N ASN A 284 3.77 -13.98 13.78
CA ASN A 284 4.46 -15.01 14.58
C ASN A 284 5.55 -15.70 13.74
N LEU A 285 5.30 -15.92 12.44
CA LEU A 285 6.32 -16.45 11.54
C LEU A 285 7.47 -15.47 11.33
N GLN A 286 7.19 -14.18 11.21
CA GLN A 286 8.21 -13.12 11.18
C GLN A 286 9.20 -13.29 12.35
N ASN A 287 8.67 -13.36 13.59
CA ASN A 287 9.46 -13.55 14.81
C ASN A 287 10.19 -14.91 14.83
N HIS A 288 9.52 -15.96 14.36
CA HIS A 288 10.11 -17.30 14.30
C HIS A 288 11.32 -17.34 13.37
N ILE A 289 11.19 -16.79 12.14
CA ILE A 289 12.29 -16.77 11.16
C ILE A 289 13.47 -15.98 11.70
N LYS A 290 13.27 -14.75 12.20
CA LYS A 290 14.32 -13.94 12.83
C LYS A 290 15.05 -14.72 13.91
N THR A 291 14.30 -15.32 14.85
CA THR A 291 14.85 -16.07 15.98
C THR A 291 15.66 -17.30 15.51
N LYS A 292 15.19 -17.99 14.47
CA LYS A 292 15.90 -19.15 13.91
C LYS A 292 17.18 -18.74 13.18
N MET A 293 17.16 -17.62 12.45
CA MET A 293 18.37 -17.08 11.81
C MET A 293 19.43 -16.74 12.85
N ASP A 294 19.07 -16.04 13.92
CA ASP A 294 19.99 -15.67 15.00
C ASP A 294 20.56 -16.91 15.69
N LYS A 295 19.73 -17.91 16.02
CA LYS A 295 20.22 -19.19 16.59
C LYS A 295 21.19 -19.96 15.67
N LEU A 296 21.00 -19.91 14.36
CA LEU A 296 21.95 -20.49 13.40
C LEU A 296 23.29 -19.75 13.45
N LEU A 297 23.28 -18.42 13.46
CA LEU A 297 24.49 -17.60 13.58
C LEU A 297 25.22 -17.86 14.91
N GLN A 298 24.49 -17.93 16.03
CA GLN A 298 25.06 -18.30 17.33
C GLN A 298 25.75 -19.67 17.30
N GLY A 299 25.08 -20.67 16.68
CA GLY A 299 25.66 -22.00 16.53
C GLY A 299 26.95 -22.02 15.69
N LEU A 300 26.97 -21.29 14.58
CA LEU A 300 28.13 -21.13 13.73
C LEU A 300 29.28 -20.37 14.42
N ALA A 301 28.91 -19.35 15.24
CA ALA A 301 29.89 -18.57 15.99
C ALA A 301 30.62 -19.44 17.00
N VAL A 302 29.91 -20.29 17.73
CA VAL A 302 30.50 -21.22 18.70
C VAL A 302 31.33 -22.31 18.00
N ALA A 303 30.86 -22.82 16.85
CA ALA A 303 31.53 -23.91 16.14
C ALA A 303 32.80 -23.48 15.43
N ASN A 304 32.95 -22.21 15.03
CA ASN A 304 34.02 -21.72 14.18
C ASN A 304 34.82 -20.56 14.79
N ASP A 305 34.61 -20.21 16.05
CA ASP A 305 35.30 -19.10 16.75
C ASP A 305 35.19 -17.75 16.01
N ILE A 306 34.01 -17.45 15.40
CA ILE A 306 33.75 -16.22 14.71
C ILE A 306 32.92 -15.24 15.59
N THR A 307 32.91 -13.97 15.17
CA THR A 307 31.89 -13.01 15.60
C THR A 307 30.99 -12.63 14.42
N TYR A 308 29.79 -12.14 14.71
CA TYR A 308 28.88 -11.69 13.65
C TYR A 308 28.11 -10.45 14.10
N ASP A 309 27.67 -9.66 13.11
CA ASP A 309 26.68 -8.62 13.28
C ASP A 309 25.42 -9.03 12.49
N PHE A 310 24.27 -9.01 13.16
CA PHE A 310 22.97 -9.37 12.57
C PHE A 310 21.98 -8.22 12.78
N ASN A 311 21.81 -7.43 11.75
CA ASN A 311 20.79 -6.39 11.72
C ASN A 311 19.54 -6.94 11.02
N TYR A 312 18.39 -6.90 11.70
CA TYR A 312 17.08 -7.32 11.19
C TYR A 312 16.06 -6.20 11.37
N ILE A 313 15.63 -5.63 10.25
CA ILE A 313 14.66 -4.56 10.18
C ILE A 313 13.30 -5.19 9.91
N LYS A 314 12.39 -5.10 10.88
CA LYS A 314 11.00 -5.45 10.64
C LYS A 314 10.37 -4.38 9.78
N GLY A 315 9.82 -4.81 8.65
CA GLY A 315 9.04 -3.97 7.76
C GLY A 315 7.59 -3.80 8.23
N TYR A 316 6.73 -3.46 7.30
CA TYR A 316 5.29 -3.31 7.55
C TYR A 316 4.69 -4.60 8.09
N LEU A 317 3.57 -4.49 8.77
CA LEU A 317 2.81 -5.67 9.18
C LEU A 317 2.21 -6.36 7.95
N PRO A 318 1.89 -7.66 8.03
CA PRO A 318 1.03 -8.26 7.02
C PRO A 318 -0.28 -7.49 6.94
N LEU A 319 -0.68 -7.10 5.73
CA LEU A 319 -1.95 -6.42 5.52
C LEU A 319 -3.09 -7.45 5.63
N HIS A 320 -3.99 -7.22 6.56
CA HIS A 320 -5.03 -8.16 6.92
C HIS A 320 -6.40 -7.49 6.95
N ASN A 321 -7.25 -7.79 5.99
CA ASN A 321 -8.61 -7.28 5.91
C ASN A 321 -9.52 -7.88 6.98
N HIS A 322 -10.31 -7.05 7.65
CA HIS A 322 -11.34 -7.51 8.57
C HIS A 322 -12.54 -8.05 7.79
N GLN A 323 -13.05 -9.22 8.19
CA GLN A 323 -14.13 -9.93 7.49
C GLN A 323 -15.34 -9.02 7.18
N GLN A 324 -15.83 -8.30 8.18
CA GLN A 324 -17.01 -7.45 8.01
C GLN A 324 -16.79 -6.31 7.00
N ALA A 325 -15.60 -5.67 7.05
CA ALA A 325 -15.25 -4.60 6.12
C ALA A 325 -15.03 -5.13 4.69
N TYR A 326 -14.44 -6.32 4.56
CA TYR A 326 -14.36 -7.01 3.26
C TYR A 326 -15.74 -7.28 2.65
N GLU A 327 -16.71 -7.74 3.46
CA GLU A 327 -18.08 -7.97 2.97
C GLU A 327 -18.74 -6.66 2.48
N VAL A 328 -18.43 -5.52 3.13
CA VAL A 328 -18.91 -4.20 2.66
C VAL A 328 -18.32 -3.87 1.30
N VAL A 329 -17.01 -4.04 1.09
CA VAL A 329 -16.37 -3.83 -0.21
C VAL A 329 -16.98 -4.75 -1.28
N LYS A 330 -17.13 -6.03 -0.98
CA LYS A 330 -17.76 -6.98 -1.91
C LYS A 330 -19.21 -6.61 -2.25
N GLN A 331 -19.98 -6.18 -1.26
CA GLN A 331 -21.37 -5.75 -1.45
C GLN A 331 -21.44 -4.47 -2.28
N ALA A 332 -20.55 -3.50 -2.04
CA ALA A 332 -20.48 -2.26 -2.79
C ALA A 332 -20.28 -2.51 -4.28
N ALA A 333 -19.29 -3.33 -4.64
CA ALA A 333 -19.04 -3.69 -6.03
C ALA A 333 -20.25 -4.42 -6.66
N ASN A 334 -20.86 -5.38 -5.95
CA ASN A 334 -22.01 -6.14 -6.44
C ASN A 334 -23.24 -5.27 -6.67
N ASP A 335 -23.55 -4.36 -5.76
CA ASP A 335 -24.72 -3.45 -5.87
C ASP A 335 -24.60 -2.51 -7.08
N MET A 336 -23.38 -2.15 -7.45
CA MET A 336 -23.10 -1.33 -8.63
C MET A 336 -22.88 -2.18 -9.89
N HIS A 337 -23.05 -3.49 -9.83
CA HIS A 337 -22.78 -4.41 -10.93
C HIS A 337 -21.35 -4.34 -11.48
N LEU A 338 -20.39 -3.98 -10.63
CA LEU A 338 -18.97 -4.03 -10.98
C LEU A 338 -18.47 -5.47 -10.92
N ARG A 339 -17.45 -5.77 -11.71
CA ARG A 339 -16.82 -7.08 -11.68
C ARG A 339 -15.96 -7.21 -10.43
N PHE A 340 -16.43 -7.97 -9.44
CA PHE A 340 -15.70 -8.30 -8.23
C PHE A 340 -15.03 -9.67 -8.35
N ASN A 341 -13.78 -9.77 -7.88
CA ASN A 341 -13.06 -11.03 -7.78
C ASN A 341 -12.33 -11.12 -6.43
N GLU A 342 -12.13 -12.33 -5.93
CA GLU A 342 -11.23 -12.53 -4.79
C GLU A 342 -9.78 -12.44 -5.26
N SER A 343 -8.96 -11.63 -4.57
CA SER A 343 -7.54 -11.46 -4.90
C SER A 343 -6.71 -12.65 -4.43
N ASP A 344 -5.63 -12.95 -5.16
CA ASP A 344 -4.58 -13.82 -4.67
C ASP A 344 -3.81 -13.17 -3.51
N LEU A 345 -3.04 -13.98 -2.78
CA LEU A 345 -2.07 -13.51 -1.81
C LEU A 345 -0.86 -12.88 -2.53
N MET A 346 -0.44 -11.71 -2.09
CA MET A 346 0.65 -10.95 -2.73
C MET A 346 1.87 -10.85 -1.80
N MET A 347 3.05 -11.24 -2.29
CA MET A 347 4.32 -11.19 -1.52
C MET A 347 4.95 -9.78 -1.54
N ILE A 348 4.13 -8.74 -1.56
CA ILE A 348 4.52 -7.33 -1.48
C ILE A 348 4.07 -6.74 -0.15
N GLY A 349 4.66 -5.61 0.26
CA GLY A 349 4.27 -4.89 1.48
C GLY A 349 3.38 -3.69 1.17
N GLU A 350 2.61 -3.25 2.18
CA GLU A 350 1.77 -2.05 2.14
C GLU A 350 1.60 -1.54 3.59
N ASP A 351 1.95 -0.29 3.86
CA ASP A 351 1.93 0.27 5.20
C ASP A 351 0.52 0.63 5.70
N PHE A 352 -0.51 0.54 4.84
CA PHE A 352 -1.92 0.55 5.23
C PHE A 352 -2.23 -0.51 6.30
N SER A 353 -1.43 -1.55 6.36
CA SER A 353 -1.48 -2.59 7.39
C SER A 353 -1.45 -2.04 8.83
N HIS A 354 -0.77 -0.93 9.06
CA HIS A 354 -0.73 -0.27 10.36
C HIS A 354 -2.08 0.33 10.76
N TYR A 355 -2.82 0.91 9.81
CA TYR A 355 -4.17 1.42 10.06
C TYR A 355 -5.13 0.29 10.42
N LEU A 356 -5.07 -0.84 9.68
CA LEU A 356 -5.93 -2.01 9.94
C LEU A 356 -5.63 -2.69 11.28
N LYS A 357 -4.43 -2.51 11.82
CA LYS A 357 -4.13 -2.95 13.19
C LYS A 357 -4.84 -2.14 14.27
N VAL A 358 -5.13 -0.87 13.99
CA VAL A 358 -5.70 0.10 14.96
C VAL A 358 -7.20 0.23 14.79
N ARG A 359 -7.72 0.14 13.55
CA ARG A 359 -9.14 0.26 13.23
C ARG A 359 -9.60 -0.88 12.33
N PRO A 360 -10.85 -1.35 12.49
CA PRO A 360 -11.47 -2.23 11.52
C PRO A 360 -11.47 -1.56 10.13
N GLY A 361 -11.31 -2.37 9.07
CA GLY A 361 -11.31 -1.83 7.72
C GLY A 361 -10.93 -2.88 6.69
N ALA A 362 -10.85 -2.46 5.45
CA ALA A 362 -10.42 -3.30 4.34
C ALA A 362 -9.65 -2.52 3.28
N PHE A 363 -8.75 -3.22 2.64
CA PHE A 363 -8.03 -2.77 1.47
C PHE A 363 -8.50 -3.55 0.24
N PHE A 364 -8.69 -2.87 -0.86
CA PHE A 364 -9.07 -3.49 -2.12
C PHE A 364 -8.17 -3.01 -3.26
N LEU A 365 -8.18 -3.74 -4.35
CA LEU A 365 -7.40 -3.41 -5.53
C LEU A 365 -8.36 -3.03 -6.65
N THR A 366 -8.08 -1.93 -7.32
CA THR A 366 -8.83 -1.49 -8.50
C THR A 366 -7.99 -1.76 -9.74
N GLY A 367 -8.48 -2.59 -10.65
CA GLY A 367 -7.81 -2.87 -11.91
C GLY A 367 -7.64 -1.61 -12.75
N CYS A 368 -6.42 -1.34 -13.20
CA CYS A 368 -6.07 -0.20 -14.04
C CYS A 368 -5.22 -0.56 -15.26
N GLY A 369 -5.00 -1.87 -15.52
CA GLY A 369 -4.34 -2.34 -16.73
C GLY A 369 -5.28 -2.38 -17.92
N ASN A 370 -4.75 -2.13 -19.14
CA ASN A 370 -5.52 -2.16 -20.37
C ASN A 370 -4.64 -2.58 -21.56
N GLN A 371 -4.84 -3.81 -22.04
CA GLN A 371 -4.07 -4.35 -23.16
C GLN A 371 -4.35 -3.60 -24.46
N ASP A 372 -5.58 -3.17 -24.70
CA ASP A 372 -5.97 -2.47 -25.92
C ASP A 372 -5.32 -1.08 -26.04
N LYS A 373 -4.97 -0.48 -24.87
CA LYS A 373 -4.25 0.79 -24.78
C LYS A 373 -2.75 0.59 -24.57
N ASN A 374 -2.25 -0.65 -24.58
CA ASN A 374 -0.86 -1.00 -24.27
C ASN A 374 -0.39 -0.56 -22.86
N ILE A 375 -1.33 -0.49 -21.91
CA ILE A 375 -1.04 -0.20 -20.49
C ILE A 375 -0.90 -1.53 -19.76
N THR A 376 0.31 -2.10 -19.80
CA THR A 376 0.62 -3.46 -19.31
C THR A 376 1.89 -3.53 -18.49
N ALA A 377 2.64 -2.44 -18.39
CA ALA A 377 3.87 -2.40 -17.59
C ALA A 377 3.56 -2.63 -16.10
N PRO A 378 4.35 -3.45 -15.38
CA PRO A 378 4.17 -3.66 -13.96
C PRO A 378 4.55 -2.42 -13.15
N HIS A 379 4.14 -2.39 -11.89
CA HIS A 379 4.55 -1.36 -10.93
C HIS A 379 6.08 -1.26 -10.84
N HIS A 380 6.59 -0.06 -10.53
CA HIS A 380 8.01 0.29 -10.44
C HIS A 380 8.78 0.21 -11.76
N ASN A 381 8.10 0.01 -12.89
CA ASN A 381 8.71 -0.03 -14.21
C ASN A 381 8.79 1.40 -14.80
N PRO A 382 9.87 1.77 -15.53
CA PRO A 382 9.99 3.07 -16.21
C PRO A 382 8.89 3.38 -17.25
N TYR A 383 8.17 2.37 -17.71
CA TYR A 383 7.03 2.48 -18.64
C TYR A 383 5.67 2.28 -17.94
N PHE A 384 5.63 2.27 -16.61
CA PHE A 384 4.38 2.14 -15.88
C PHE A 384 3.42 3.28 -16.25
N ASP A 385 2.16 2.93 -16.47
CA ASP A 385 1.04 3.85 -16.61
C ASP A 385 -0.25 3.16 -16.18
N ILE A 386 -1.31 3.93 -16.06
CA ILE A 386 -2.62 3.48 -15.61
C ILE A 386 -3.70 3.90 -16.60
N ASP A 387 -4.66 3.03 -16.85
CA ASP A 387 -5.87 3.44 -17.56
C ASP A 387 -6.71 4.33 -16.66
N GLU A 388 -6.66 5.64 -16.90
CA GLU A 388 -7.35 6.65 -16.09
C GLU A 388 -8.87 6.47 -16.04
N SER A 389 -9.45 5.68 -16.96
CA SER A 389 -10.86 5.31 -16.87
C SER A 389 -11.18 4.38 -15.68
N SER A 390 -10.16 3.85 -15.01
CA SER A 390 -10.29 3.09 -13.75
C SER A 390 -10.76 3.96 -12.57
N PHE A 391 -10.53 5.26 -12.60
CA PHE A 391 -10.81 6.17 -11.48
C PHE A 391 -12.25 6.19 -11.03
N LYS A 392 -13.20 6.18 -11.98
CA LYS A 392 -14.63 6.16 -11.65
C LYS A 392 -15.05 4.89 -10.90
N TYR A 393 -14.38 3.75 -11.16
CA TYR A 393 -14.68 2.49 -10.45
C TYR A 393 -14.24 2.57 -8.99
N ALA A 394 -13.00 3.02 -8.73
CA ALA A 394 -12.52 3.21 -7.36
C ALA A 394 -13.32 4.29 -6.61
N ALA A 395 -13.61 5.42 -7.26
CA ALA A 395 -14.39 6.50 -6.66
C ALA A 395 -15.81 6.06 -6.32
N SER A 396 -16.49 5.34 -7.23
CA SER A 396 -17.84 4.83 -6.97
C SER A 396 -17.85 3.78 -5.85
N GLU A 397 -16.79 2.96 -5.76
CA GLU A 397 -16.63 1.98 -4.69
C GLU A 397 -16.57 2.68 -3.31
N PHE A 398 -15.74 3.71 -3.15
CA PHE A 398 -15.68 4.51 -1.91
C PHE A 398 -17.02 5.16 -1.56
N LEU A 399 -17.73 5.72 -2.53
CA LEU A 399 -19.04 6.34 -2.31
C LEU A 399 -20.09 5.31 -1.88
N LYS A 400 -20.11 4.14 -2.51
CA LYS A 400 -21.04 3.06 -2.14
C LYS A 400 -20.72 2.47 -0.76
N ILE A 401 -19.46 2.41 -0.37
CA ILE A 401 -19.04 2.05 0.99
C ILE A 401 -19.64 3.04 2.01
N LEU A 402 -19.62 4.36 1.75
CA LEU A 402 -20.24 5.34 2.65
C LEU A 402 -21.75 5.12 2.84
N GLU A 403 -22.46 4.75 1.77
CA GLU A 403 -23.89 4.41 1.83
C GLU A 403 -24.12 3.15 2.67
N LEU A 404 -23.36 2.08 2.41
CA LEU A 404 -23.48 0.80 3.13
C LEU A 404 -23.08 0.91 4.61
N GLU A 405 -22.20 1.83 4.95
CA GLU A 405 -21.79 2.13 6.32
C GLU A 405 -22.72 3.16 7.00
N ASN A 406 -23.84 3.55 6.38
CA ASN A 406 -24.81 4.51 6.89
C ASN A 406 -24.23 5.91 7.21
N VAL A 407 -23.28 6.36 6.41
CA VAL A 407 -22.71 7.71 6.49
C VAL A 407 -23.48 8.68 5.59
N LEU A 408 -24.00 8.18 4.47
CA LEU A 408 -24.83 8.88 3.51
C LEU A 408 -26.27 8.39 3.53
#